data_415dd93683da997fffa23e42a72b25ec
#
_entry.id   415dd93683da997fffa23e42a72b25ec
#
_cell.length_a   1.000
_cell.length_b   1.000
_cell.length_c   1.000
_cell.angle_alpha   90.00
_cell.angle_beta   90.00
_cell.angle_gamma   90.00
#
_symmetry.space_group_name_H-M   'P 1'
#
loop_
_entity.id
_entity.type
_entity.pdbx_description
1 polymer ?
#
loop_
_entity_poly.entity_id
_entity_poly.type
_entity_poly.pdbx_seq_one_letter_code
_entity_poly.pdbx_strand_id
1 'polypeptide(L)'
;EQAARCGAAAPAVAVKDTIKSVRDDGTVDQTLERAALRAVQTPQIFESALLKAALQAAVEGDIPVTDDCSAVERLGKRVYLVEGDEENLKITTPVDLILAEAILQAREDRI
;
A
#
# COMPACT_ATOMS: atom_id res chain seq x y z
N GLU A 1 -16.66 -0.49 1.13
CA GLU A 1 -17.49 -0.38 2.33
C GLU A 1 -16.76 0.24 3.51
N GLN A 2 -15.53 -0.20 3.79
CA GLN A 2 -14.75 0.33 4.92
C GLN A 2 -14.48 1.83 4.77
N ALA A 3 -14.13 2.29 3.56
CA ALA A 3 -13.91 3.72 3.31
C ALA A 3 -15.18 4.54 3.52
N ALA A 4 -16.35 4.01 3.17
CA ALA A 4 -17.62 4.67 3.38
C ALA A 4 -17.92 4.87 4.88
N ARG A 5 -17.45 3.97 5.75
CA ARG A 5 -17.61 4.07 7.20
C ARG A 5 -16.56 4.93 7.88
N CYS A 6 -15.31 4.86 7.41
CA CYS A 6 -14.15 5.42 8.11
C CYS A 6 -13.48 6.59 7.38
N GLY A 7 -13.85 6.84 6.13
CA GLY A 7 -13.29 7.92 5.32
C GLY A 7 -12.01 7.58 4.56
N ALA A 8 -11.28 6.52 4.94
CA ALA A 8 -10.05 6.10 4.29
C ALA A 8 -9.80 4.62 4.50
N ALA A 9 -9.59 3.88 3.42
CA ALA A 9 -9.30 2.45 3.49
C ALA A 9 -8.49 1.98 2.27
N ALA A 10 -7.70 0.94 2.48
CA ALA A 10 -6.92 0.30 1.42
C ALA A 10 -6.80 -1.19 1.70
N PRO A 11 -6.73 -2.03 0.65
CA PRO A 11 -6.42 -3.44 0.83
C PRO A 11 -4.95 -3.63 1.17
N ALA A 12 -4.65 -4.64 1.96
CA ALA A 12 -3.28 -4.96 2.35
C ALA A 12 -3.15 -6.45 2.62
N VAL A 13 -1.93 -6.96 2.47
CA VAL A 13 -1.59 -8.35 2.76
C VAL A 13 -0.43 -8.41 3.74
N ALA A 14 -0.30 -9.55 4.41
CA ALA A 14 0.82 -9.80 5.31
C ALA A 14 2.14 -9.76 4.55
N VAL A 15 3.18 -9.25 5.17
CA VAL A 15 4.53 -9.24 4.61
C VAL A 15 5.15 -10.63 4.81
N LYS A 16 5.69 -11.21 3.75
CA LYS A 16 6.31 -12.54 3.78
C LYS A 16 7.80 -12.48 4.00
N ASP A 17 8.45 -11.44 3.49
CA ASP A 17 9.90 -11.28 3.58
C ASP A 17 10.30 -10.64 4.91
N THR A 18 11.54 -10.90 5.32
CA THR A 18 12.12 -10.14 6.41
C THR A 18 12.45 -8.74 5.93
N ILE A 19 11.93 -7.74 6.63
CA ILE A 19 12.13 -6.33 6.29
C ILE A 19 13.13 -5.72 7.26
N LYS A 20 14.14 -5.07 6.71
CA LYS A 20 15.19 -4.42 7.48
C LYS A 20 15.30 -2.95 7.10
N SER A 21 15.43 -2.09 8.09
CA SER A 21 15.86 -0.72 7.82
C SER A 21 17.39 -0.70 7.72
N VAL A 22 17.92 0.18 6.88
CA VAL A 22 19.36 0.23 6.61
C VAL A 22 19.90 1.62 6.87
N ARG A 23 21.20 1.68 7.24
CA ARG A 23 21.92 2.94 7.41
C ARG A 23 22.42 3.44 6.05
N ASP A 24 22.88 4.68 6.01
CA ASP A 24 23.40 5.29 4.77
C ASP A 24 24.58 4.51 4.17
N ASP A 25 25.34 3.81 5.00
CA ASP A 25 26.48 2.98 4.55
C ASP A 25 26.07 1.62 4.02
N GLY A 26 24.77 1.32 4.02
CA GLY A 26 24.23 0.04 3.55
C GLY A 26 24.17 -1.07 4.58
N THR A 27 24.61 -0.81 5.82
CA THR A 27 24.50 -1.82 6.89
C THR A 27 23.11 -1.82 7.50
N VAL A 28 22.72 -2.95 8.08
CA VAL A 28 21.42 -3.10 8.72
C VAL A 28 21.33 -2.27 9.99
N ASP A 29 20.29 -1.44 10.09
CA ASP A 29 19.98 -0.69 11.30
C ASP A 29 19.16 -1.56 12.26
N GLN A 30 18.02 -2.04 11.80
CA GLN A 30 17.19 -2.93 12.60
C GLN A 30 16.34 -3.84 11.70
N THR A 31 15.91 -4.96 12.28
CA THR A 31 14.94 -5.85 11.66
C THR A 31 13.56 -5.47 12.19
N LEU A 32 12.62 -5.18 11.29
CA LEU A 32 11.27 -4.79 11.67
C LEU A 32 10.44 -6.02 12.04
N GLU A 33 9.52 -5.84 12.97
CA GLU A 33 8.62 -6.92 13.38
C GLU A 33 7.60 -7.18 12.29
N ARG A 34 7.78 -8.29 11.56
CA ARG A 34 6.97 -8.63 10.39
C ARG A 34 5.48 -8.76 10.72
N ALA A 35 5.13 -9.26 11.90
CA ALA A 35 3.74 -9.40 12.31
C ALA A 35 3.00 -8.06 12.40
N ALA A 36 3.73 -6.96 12.60
CA ALA A 36 3.17 -5.61 12.67
C ALA A 36 3.18 -4.89 11.33
N LEU A 37 3.65 -5.53 10.26
CA LEU A 37 3.77 -4.94 8.94
C LEU A 37 2.70 -5.45 8.00
N ARG A 38 2.28 -4.58 7.08
CA ARG A 38 1.38 -4.93 5.97
C ARG A 38 1.89 -4.30 4.69
N ALA A 39 1.77 -5.03 3.60
CA ALA A 39 2.05 -4.52 2.26
C ALA A 39 0.75 -3.96 1.70
N VAL A 40 0.68 -2.65 1.53
CA VAL A 40 -0.54 -1.96 1.10
C VAL A 40 -0.65 -2.00 -0.42
N GLN A 41 -1.83 -2.34 -0.89
CA GLN A 41 -2.13 -2.49 -2.31
C GLN A 41 -2.99 -1.32 -2.81
N THR A 42 -3.43 -1.39 -4.05
CA THR A 42 -4.39 -0.49 -4.66
C THR A 42 -5.66 -1.30 -5.00
N PRO A 43 -6.84 -0.66 -5.09
CA PRO A 43 -7.07 0.77 -4.96
C PRO A 43 -7.04 1.26 -3.50
N GLN A 44 -6.70 2.52 -3.32
CA GLN A 44 -6.79 3.20 -2.02
C GLN A 44 -7.97 4.17 -2.11
N ILE A 45 -8.91 4.04 -1.19
CA ILE A 45 -10.22 4.70 -1.30
C ILE A 45 -10.44 5.65 -0.14
N PHE A 46 -10.87 6.88 -0.46
CA PHE A 46 -11.03 7.97 0.50
C PHE A 46 -12.30 8.75 0.27
N GLU A 47 -12.77 9.40 1.33
CA GLU A 47 -13.74 10.47 1.20
C GLU A 47 -13.04 11.62 0.44
N SER A 48 -13.68 12.17 -0.60
CA SER A 48 -13.00 13.04 -1.57
C SER A 48 -12.46 14.34 -0.97
N ALA A 49 -13.19 14.95 -0.06
CA ALA A 49 -12.72 16.18 0.59
C ALA A 49 -11.49 15.92 1.47
N LEU A 50 -11.44 14.78 2.14
CA LEU A 50 -10.28 14.37 2.94
C LEU A 50 -9.05 14.18 2.06
N LEU A 51 -9.16 13.49 0.95
CA LEU A 51 -8.04 13.25 0.05
C LEU A 51 -7.54 14.57 -0.57
N LYS A 52 -8.43 15.43 -1.02
CA LYS A 52 -8.06 16.74 -1.55
C LYS A 52 -7.27 17.57 -0.54
N ALA A 53 -7.75 17.63 0.70
CA ALA A 53 -7.09 18.37 1.77
C ALA A 53 -5.69 17.79 2.05
N ALA A 54 -5.57 16.45 2.06
CA ALA A 54 -4.31 15.78 2.33
C ALA A 54 -3.27 16.04 1.23
N LEU A 55 -3.67 15.94 -0.03
CA LEU A 55 -2.75 16.17 -1.15
C LEU A 55 -2.35 17.63 -1.24
N GLN A 56 -3.28 18.56 -0.99
CA GLN A 56 -2.97 19.98 -0.97
C GLN A 56 -1.98 20.33 0.15
N ALA A 57 -2.17 19.80 1.34
CA ALA A 57 -1.26 20.01 2.46
C ALA A 57 0.14 19.45 2.16
N ALA A 58 0.24 18.31 1.49
CA ALA A 58 1.53 17.74 1.10
C ALA A 58 2.25 18.61 0.07
N VAL A 59 1.52 19.14 -0.91
CA VAL A 59 2.10 20.06 -1.93
C VAL A 59 2.58 21.37 -1.29
N GLU A 60 1.75 21.98 -0.46
CA GLU A 60 2.08 23.24 0.21
C GLU A 60 3.27 23.09 1.17
N GLY A 61 3.38 21.95 1.83
CA GLY A 61 4.48 21.65 2.74
C GLY A 61 5.73 21.12 2.05
N ASP A 62 5.69 20.93 0.73
CA ASP A 62 6.77 20.33 -0.06
C ASP A 62 7.23 18.99 0.56
N ILE A 63 6.26 18.16 0.94
CA ILE A 63 6.54 16.92 1.66
C ILE A 63 6.36 15.74 0.70
N PRO A 64 7.39 14.89 0.54
CA PRO A 64 7.26 13.70 -0.28
C PRO A 64 6.30 12.69 0.36
N VAL A 65 5.41 12.12 -0.46
CA VAL A 65 4.52 11.05 -0.03
C VAL A 65 4.71 9.87 -0.98
N THR A 66 4.63 8.65 -0.43
CA THR A 66 4.83 7.43 -1.20
C THR A 66 3.53 6.95 -1.83
N ASP A 67 2.40 7.24 -1.19
CA ASP A 67 1.07 6.89 -1.70
C ASP A 67 0.04 7.86 -1.11
N ASP A 68 -1.22 7.73 -1.55
CA ASP A 68 -2.29 8.60 -1.05
C ASP A 68 -2.57 8.37 0.44
N CYS A 69 -2.43 7.12 0.91
CA CYS A 69 -2.60 6.81 2.33
C CYS A 69 -1.61 7.60 3.20
N SER A 70 -0.35 7.70 2.78
CA SER A 70 0.66 8.44 3.56
C SER A 70 0.32 9.93 3.65
N ALA A 71 -0.26 10.51 2.59
CA ALA A 71 -0.73 11.89 2.61
C ALA A 71 -1.86 12.09 3.65
N VAL A 72 -2.81 11.17 3.68
CA VAL A 72 -3.93 11.22 4.63
C VAL A 72 -3.46 11.04 6.07
N GLU A 73 -2.53 10.11 6.29
CA GLU A 73 -1.94 9.87 7.61
C GLU A 73 -1.27 11.12 8.18
N ARG A 74 -0.63 11.92 7.34
CA ARG A 74 0.01 13.17 7.75
C ARG A 74 -0.96 14.18 8.32
N LEU A 75 -2.23 14.13 7.96
CA LEU A 75 -3.27 14.98 8.56
C LEU A 75 -3.72 14.46 9.93
N GLY A 76 -3.14 13.36 10.42
CA GLY A 76 -3.53 12.74 11.67
C GLY A 76 -4.77 11.86 11.56
N LYS A 77 -5.20 11.55 10.35
CA LYS A 77 -6.33 10.65 10.11
C LYS A 77 -5.87 9.22 10.04
N ARG A 78 -6.71 8.31 10.54
CA ARG A 78 -6.43 6.88 10.48
C ARG A 78 -6.85 6.31 9.14
N VAL A 79 -5.96 5.51 8.55
CA VAL A 79 -6.28 4.73 7.37
C VAL A 79 -6.53 3.28 7.81
N TYR A 80 -7.67 2.74 7.44
CA TYR A 80 -8.05 1.38 7.81
C TYR A 80 -7.68 0.41 6.70
N LEU A 81 -7.05 -0.71 7.07
CA LEU A 81 -6.66 -1.74 6.11
C LEU A 81 -7.71 -2.85 6.12
N VAL A 82 -8.07 -3.29 4.91
CA VAL A 82 -8.94 -4.45 4.72
C VAL A 82 -8.13 -5.58 4.11
N GLU A 83 -8.60 -6.81 4.26
CA GLU A 83 -7.90 -7.96 3.70
C GLU A 83 -7.82 -7.84 2.18
N GLY A 84 -6.59 -7.86 1.66
CA GLY A 84 -6.30 -7.83 0.24
C GLY A 84 -6.18 -9.22 -0.35
N ASP A 85 -5.64 -9.29 -1.55
CA ASP A 85 -5.42 -10.54 -2.28
C ASP A 85 -4.01 -10.55 -2.84
N GLU A 86 -3.28 -11.63 -2.63
CA GLU A 86 -1.92 -11.78 -3.13
C GLU A 86 -1.85 -11.72 -4.66
N GLU A 87 -2.92 -12.03 -5.36
CA GLU A 87 -3.01 -11.94 -6.81
C GLU A 87 -3.26 -10.50 -7.31
N ASN A 88 -3.52 -9.55 -6.40
CA ASN A 88 -3.70 -8.14 -6.75
C ASN A 88 -2.35 -7.46 -6.95
N LEU A 89 -1.70 -7.76 -8.06
CA LEU A 89 -0.38 -7.25 -8.39
C LEU A 89 -0.44 -5.85 -9.01
N LYS A 90 0.52 -5.02 -8.64
CA LYS A 90 0.81 -3.78 -9.38
C LYS A 90 1.92 -4.11 -10.38
N ILE A 91 1.60 -4.05 -11.66
CA ILE A 91 2.56 -4.39 -12.71
C ILE A 91 3.51 -3.22 -12.92
N THR A 92 4.74 -3.35 -12.43
CA THR A 92 5.77 -2.31 -12.54
C THR A 92 7.09 -2.81 -13.11
N THR A 93 7.30 -4.13 -13.15
CA THR A 93 8.51 -4.77 -13.65
C THR A 93 8.18 -5.88 -14.63
N PRO A 94 9.13 -6.31 -15.48
CA PRO A 94 8.91 -7.47 -16.37
C PRO A 94 8.53 -8.75 -15.63
N VAL A 95 9.05 -8.97 -14.42
CA VAL A 95 8.68 -10.14 -13.60
C VAL A 95 7.21 -10.07 -13.21
N ASP A 96 6.71 -8.88 -12.87
CA ASP A 96 5.29 -8.69 -12.52
C ASP A 96 4.38 -9.07 -13.70
N LEU A 97 4.78 -8.75 -14.92
CA LEU A 97 4.01 -9.12 -16.11
C LEU A 97 3.92 -10.63 -16.27
N ILE A 98 5.03 -11.34 -16.06
CA ILE A 98 5.07 -12.80 -16.13
C ILE A 98 4.15 -13.40 -15.07
N LEU A 99 4.21 -12.87 -13.85
CA LEU A 99 3.35 -13.33 -12.76
C LEU A 99 1.88 -13.07 -13.05
N ALA A 100 1.55 -11.90 -13.61
CA ALA A 100 0.17 -11.56 -13.97
C ALA A 100 -0.38 -12.52 -15.03
N GLU A 101 0.41 -12.85 -16.05
CA GLU A 101 0.02 -13.81 -17.08
C GLU A 101 -0.23 -15.21 -16.48
N ALA A 102 0.64 -15.65 -15.57
CA ALA A 102 0.50 -16.94 -14.90
C ALA A 102 -0.79 -16.97 -14.05
N ILE A 103 -1.11 -15.90 -13.36
CA ILE A 103 -2.32 -15.78 -12.56
C ILE A 103 -3.57 -15.85 -13.44
N LEU A 104 -3.57 -15.14 -14.56
CA LEU A 104 -4.68 -15.16 -15.50
C LEU A 104 -4.90 -16.55 -16.09
N GLN A 105 -3.81 -17.23 -16.45
CA GLN A 105 -3.90 -18.60 -16.96
C GLN A 105 -4.47 -19.54 -15.91
N ALA A 106 -4.04 -19.44 -14.66
CA ALA A 106 -4.56 -20.25 -13.56
C ALA A 106 -6.05 -20.02 -13.33
N ARG A 107 -6.52 -18.77 -13.48
CA ARG A 107 -7.95 -18.44 -13.35
C ARG A 107 -8.77 -19.03 -14.49
N GLU A 108 -8.26 -19.02 -15.72
CA GLU A 108 -8.92 -19.65 -16.86
C GLU A 108 -9.06 -21.15 -16.64
N ASP A 109 -8.04 -21.81 -16.11
CA ASP A 109 -8.03 -23.24 -15.86
C ASP A 109 -9.03 -23.66 -14.76
N ARG A 110 -9.49 -22.72 -13.93
CA ARG A 110 -10.49 -22.97 -12.88
C ARG A 110 -11.95 -22.94 -13.39
N ILE A 111 -12.16 -22.50 -14.62
CA ILE A 111 -13.50 -22.36 -15.20
C ILE A 111 -13.98 -23.71 -15.83
#